data_5aea24aa49ffe7e89a3165a512702b24
#
_entry.id   5aea24aa49ffe7e89a3165a512702b24
#
_cell.length_a   1.000
_cell.length_b   1.000
_cell.length_c   1.000
_cell.angle_alpha   90.00
_cell.angle_beta   90.00
_cell.angle_gamma   90.00
#
_symmetry.space_group_name_H-M   'P 1'
#
loop_
_entity.id
_entity.type
_entity.pdbx_description
1 polymer ?
#
loop_
_entity_poly.entity_id
_entity_poly.type
_entity_poly.pdbx_seq_one_letter_code
_entity_poly.pdbx_strand_id
1 'polypeptide(L)' 'MAKGNEKIRLSLQVSQELNQTIEEIADSTGSNRTDILRQALALMKVAHAAKADGRHLGIVSDPKKLDTEIVGLI' A
#
# COMPACT_ATOMS: atom_id res chain seq x y z
N MET A 1 -26.93 7.56 4.58
CA MET A 1 -26.65 6.13 4.63
C MET A 1 -25.28 5.86 5.19
N ALA A 2 -25.20 4.98 6.11
CA ALA A 2 -23.97 4.73 6.82
C ALA A 2 -23.19 3.54 6.25
N LYS A 3 -23.14 3.41 4.95
CA LYS A 3 -22.48 2.28 4.32
C LYS A 3 -20.99 2.23 4.62
N GLY A 4 -20.35 3.38 4.79
CA GLY A 4 -18.96 3.43 5.14
C GLY A 4 -18.63 2.85 6.51
N ASN A 5 -19.64 2.67 7.36
CA ASN A 5 -19.46 2.12 8.70
C ASN A 5 -19.62 0.61 8.76
N GLU A 6 -20.10 0.01 7.68
CA GLU A 6 -20.24 -1.42 7.64
C GLU A 6 -18.87 -2.07 7.45
N LYS A 7 -18.61 -3.12 8.22
CA LYS A 7 -17.37 -3.86 8.12
C LYS A 7 -17.60 -5.09 7.28
N ILE A 8 -16.73 -5.27 6.33
CA ILE A 8 -16.75 -6.43 5.44
C ILE A 8 -15.49 -7.24 5.71
N ARG A 9 -15.64 -8.52 5.91
CA ARG A 9 -14.52 -9.42 6.14
C ARG A 9 -13.93 -9.81 4.79
N LEU A 10 -12.62 -9.63 4.65
CA LEU A 10 -11.89 -10.12 3.49
C LEU A 10 -10.94 -11.21 3.93
N SER A 11 -10.88 -12.27 3.16
CA SER A 11 -9.88 -13.32 3.35
C SER A 11 -8.92 -13.28 2.18
N LEU A 12 -7.63 -13.36 2.47
CA LEU A 12 -6.60 -13.26 1.46
C LEU A 12 -5.59 -14.38 1.66
N GLN A 13 -5.31 -15.10 0.58
CA GLN A 13 -4.23 -16.07 0.57
C GLN A 13 -2.99 -15.41 -0.02
N VAL A 14 -1.88 -15.53 0.68
CA VAL A 14 -0.61 -14.98 0.22
C VAL A 14 0.43 -16.09 0.23
N SER A 15 1.45 -15.93 -0.61
CA SER A 15 2.57 -16.85 -0.62
C SER A 15 3.33 -16.75 0.71
N GLN A 16 4.10 -17.78 0.99
CA GLN A 16 4.96 -17.79 2.18
C GLN A 16 5.94 -16.61 2.15
N GLU A 17 6.48 -16.33 0.99
CA GLU A 17 7.40 -15.22 0.78
C GLU A 17 6.74 -13.87 1.04
N LEU A 18 5.54 -13.67 0.53
CA LEU A 18 4.82 -12.42 0.75
C LEU A 18 4.43 -12.27 2.23
N ASN A 19 4.03 -13.36 2.86
CA ASN A 19 3.72 -13.35 4.27
C ASN A 19 4.93 -12.92 5.10
N GLN A 20 6.11 -13.42 4.76
CA GLN A 20 7.34 -13.06 5.44
C GLN A 20 7.63 -11.57 5.29
N THR A 21 7.43 -11.02 4.10
CA THR A 21 7.59 -9.60 3.86
C THR A 21 6.65 -8.77 4.74
N ILE A 22 5.40 -9.19 4.83
CA ILE A 22 4.42 -8.50 5.69
C ILE A 22 4.88 -8.53 7.15
N GLU A 23 5.36 -9.66 7.62
CA GLU A 23 5.82 -9.80 9.00
C GLU A 23 7.04 -8.91 9.27
N GLU A 24 7.98 -8.87 8.35
CA GLU A 24 9.17 -8.04 8.48
C GLU A 24 8.80 -6.55 8.60
N ILE A 25 7.89 -6.10 7.75
CA ILE A 25 7.45 -4.72 7.81
C ILE A 25 6.71 -4.44 9.12
N ALA A 26 5.82 -5.34 9.51
CA ALA A 26 5.07 -5.19 10.74
C ALA A 26 6.00 -5.10 11.96
N ASP A 27 7.01 -5.95 12.01
CA ASP A 27 7.97 -5.97 13.12
C ASP A 27 8.78 -4.68 13.15
N SER A 28 9.26 -4.22 12.00
CA SER A 28 10.10 -3.03 11.96
C SER A 28 9.33 -1.75 12.25
N THR A 29 8.01 -1.75 12.07
CA THR A 29 7.18 -0.57 12.31
C THR A 29 6.38 -0.65 13.60
N GLY A 30 6.48 -1.76 14.34
CA GLY A 30 5.69 -1.95 15.54
C GLY A 30 4.20 -2.12 15.27
N SER A 31 3.87 -2.63 14.10
CA SER A 31 2.49 -2.83 13.67
C SER A 31 2.14 -4.32 13.62
N ASN A 32 0.99 -4.61 13.06
CA ASN A 32 0.55 -5.97 12.82
C ASN A 32 0.16 -6.13 11.35
N ARG A 33 -0.14 -7.37 10.94
CA ARG A 33 -0.47 -7.67 9.55
C ARG A 33 -1.66 -6.87 9.03
N THR A 34 -2.69 -6.76 9.85
CA THR A 34 -3.89 -6.04 9.45
C THR A 34 -3.57 -4.58 9.15
N ASP A 35 -2.77 -3.95 10.00
CA ASP A 35 -2.38 -2.57 9.79
C ASP A 35 -1.51 -2.40 8.55
N ILE A 36 -0.61 -3.35 8.29
CA ILE A 36 0.21 -3.31 7.08
C ILE A 36 -0.66 -3.40 5.84
N LEU A 37 -1.64 -4.30 5.85
CA LEU A 37 -2.56 -4.42 4.72
C LEU A 37 -3.39 -3.17 4.50
N ARG A 38 -3.84 -2.53 5.59
CA ARG A 38 -4.57 -1.28 5.49
C ARG A 38 -3.71 -0.18 4.88
N GLN A 39 -2.45 -0.09 5.31
CA GLN A 39 -1.51 0.90 4.78
C GLN A 39 -1.21 0.64 3.32
N ALA A 40 -1.07 -0.63 2.94
CA ALA A 40 -0.84 -1.01 1.56
C ALA A 40 -2.02 -0.59 0.68
N LEU A 41 -3.23 -0.79 1.16
CA LEU A 41 -4.42 -0.38 0.43
C LEU A 41 -4.54 1.14 0.32
N ALA A 42 -4.16 1.86 1.36
CA ALA A 42 -4.14 3.31 1.32
C ALA A 42 -3.13 3.81 0.29
N LEU A 43 -1.95 3.20 0.23
CA LEU A 43 -0.96 3.53 -0.78
C LEU A 43 -1.49 3.22 -2.18
N MET A 44 -2.13 2.08 -2.34
CA MET A 44 -2.71 1.68 -3.63
C MET A 44 -3.78 2.65 -4.09
N LYS A 45 -4.58 3.16 -3.17
CA LYS A 45 -5.60 4.16 -3.48
C LYS A 45 -4.96 5.43 -4.05
N VAL A 46 -3.87 5.88 -3.43
CA VAL A 46 -3.14 7.05 -3.90
C VAL A 46 -2.52 6.78 -5.27
N ALA A 47 -1.91 5.61 -5.44
CA ALA A 47 -1.27 5.24 -6.70
C ALA A 47 -2.29 5.16 -7.84
N HIS A 48 -3.44 4.57 -7.57
CA HIS A 48 -4.51 4.44 -8.56
C HIS A 48 -5.02 5.82 -9.00
N ALA A 49 -5.26 6.71 -8.04
CA ALA A 49 -5.72 8.06 -8.34
C ALA A 49 -4.67 8.84 -9.14
N ALA A 50 -3.41 8.70 -8.78
CA ALA A 50 -2.32 9.38 -9.49
C ALA A 50 -2.26 8.93 -10.95
N LYS A 51 -2.36 7.63 -11.18
CA LYS A 51 -2.32 7.10 -12.54
C LYS A 51 -3.51 7.57 -13.37
N ALA A 52 -4.70 7.60 -12.77
CA ALA A 52 -5.90 8.08 -13.46
C ALA A 52 -5.76 9.54 -13.90
N ASP A 53 -5.02 10.33 -13.13
CA ASP A 53 -4.77 11.74 -13.45
C ASP A 53 -3.54 11.95 -14.33
N GLY A 54 -2.93 10.88 -14.80
CA GLY A 54 -1.71 10.98 -15.62
C GLY A 54 -0.47 11.39 -14.85
N ARG A 55 -0.50 11.25 -13.52
CA ARG A 55 0.63 11.55 -12.66
C ARG A 55 1.45 10.29 -12.40
N HIS A 56 2.61 10.47 -11.81
CA HIS A 56 3.54 9.38 -11.53
C HIS A 56 3.78 9.25 -10.04
N LEU A 57 3.91 8.03 -9.60
CA LEU A 57 4.27 7.72 -8.22
C LEU A 57 5.73 7.29 -8.21
N GLY A 58 6.52 7.86 -7.31
CA GLY A 58 7.93 7.56 -7.29
C GLY A 58 8.55 7.72 -5.92
N ILE A 59 9.83 7.41 -5.87
CA ILE A 59 10.63 7.49 -4.66
C ILE A 59 11.71 8.55 -4.89
N VAL A 60 11.84 9.45 -3.94
CA VAL A 60 12.81 10.54 -4.07
C VAL A 60 13.66 10.62 -2.81
N SER A 61 14.90 11.01 -2.99
CA SER A 61 15.77 11.37 -1.88
C SER A 61 15.67 12.86 -1.57
N ASP A 62 15.33 13.65 -2.58
CA ASP A 62 15.06 15.07 -2.46
C ASP A 62 13.60 15.29 -2.83
N PRO A 63 12.77 15.86 -1.94
CA PRO A 63 11.35 16.07 -2.24
C PRO A 63 11.07 16.87 -3.50
N LYS A 64 12.06 17.58 -4.01
CA LYS A 64 11.92 18.40 -5.22
C LYS A 64 12.22 17.64 -6.49
N LYS A 65 12.73 16.42 -6.40
CA LYS A 65 13.12 15.62 -7.55
C LYS A 65 12.56 14.22 -7.44
N LEU A 66 12.13 13.68 -8.56
CA LEU A 66 11.71 12.29 -8.64
C LEU A 66 12.94 11.45 -8.99
N ASP A 67 13.44 10.67 -8.04
CA ASP A 67 14.61 9.82 -8.25
C ASP A 67 14.23 8.50 -8.93
N THR A 68 13.16 7.89 -8.48
CA THR A 68 12.76 6.56 -8.96
C THR A 68 11.24 6.52 -9.07
N GLU A 69 10.77 6.15 -10.23
CA GLU A 69 9.34 5.94 -10.42
C GLU A 69 9.00 4.50 -10.08
N ILE A 70 7.90 4.30 -9.38
CA ILE A 70 7.40 2.96 -9.10
C ILE A 70 6.63 2.49 -10.32
N VAL A 71 7.17 1.48 -10.99
CA VAL A 71 6.64 0.97 -12.24
C VAL A 71 5.93 -0.35 -11.98
N GLY A 72 4.77 -0.52 -12.60
CA GLY A 72 4.03 -1.77 -12.51
C GLY A 72 3.25 -1.96 -11.24
N LEU A 73 3.09 -0.92 -10.44
CA LEU A 73 2.31 -0.99 -9.21
C LEU A 73 0.81 -1.14 -9.51
N ILE A 74 0.34 -0.45 -10.51
CA ILE A 74 -1.06 -0.50 -10.93
C ILE A 74 -1.19 -0.51 -12.44
#